data_513f530e2844e96e9e3bb78473b359a3
#
_entry.id   513f530e2844e96e9e3bb78473b359a3
#
_cell.length_a   1.000
_cell.length_b   1.000
_cell.length_c   1.000
_cell.angle_alpha   90.00
_cell.angle_beta   90.00
_cell.angle_gamma   90.00
#
_symmetry.space_group_name_H-M   'P 1'
#
loop_
_entity.id
_entity.type
_entity.pdbx_description
1 polymer ?
#
loop_
_entity_poly.entity_id
_entity_poly.type
_entity_poly.pdbx_seq_one_letter_code
_entity_poly.pdbx_strand_id
1 'polypeptide(L)'
;AYVFLAAAKVGGILANNQYRAEFLYDNLMIEANVIHASFLTGVEKLLFLGSSCIYPKHAPQPLKEESLLTGLLEETNEPYAIAKIAGIKLCEAYRSQYGCNFISAMPTNLYGPNDNYDLQGSHVLPALIRKFHEAKKRGISEVVMWGSGTPLREFMHVDDLADASLFLMQHYNEAGFINVGSGDEISILELAQMIKKIVGYEGAITHDSSKPNGTPRKLMDNTRLTQLGWKSTITL
;
A
#
# COMPACT_ATOMS: atom_id res chain seq x y z
N ALA A 1 -10.77 -11.55 22.24
CA ALA A 1 -9.87 -10.44 21.86
C ALA A 1 -9.90 -10.22 20.35
N TYR A 2 -9.61 -8.99 19.91
CA TYR A 2 -9.56 -8.58 18.51
C TYR A 2 -8.13 -8.12 18.17
N VAL A 3 -7.63 -8.49 16.99
CA VAL A 3 -6.27 -8.12 16.54
C VAL A 3 -6.32 -7.39 15.21
N PHE A 4 -5.65 -6.23 15.14
CA PHE A 4 -5.34 -5.51 13.91
C PHE A 4 -3.85 -5.68 13.63
N LEU A 5 -3.49 -6.49 12.65
CA LEU A 5 -2.10 -6.74 12.29
C LEU A 5 -1.68 -5.76 11.19
N ALA A 6 -1.25 -4.57 11.63
CA ALA A 6 -0.69 -3.53 10.77
C ALA A 6 0.85 -3.51 10.77
N ALA A 7 1.48 -4.29 11.65
CA ALA A 7 2.94 -4.33 11.74
C ALA A 7 3.55 -4.93 10.46
N ALA A 8 4.51 -4.22 9.88
CA ALA A 8 5.27 -4.67 8.72
C ALA A 8 6.55 -3.86 8.56
N LYS A 9 7.57 -4.45 7.95
CA LYS A 9 8.71 -3.71 7.40
C LYS A 9 8.30 -3.18 6.03
N VAL A 10 8.20 -1.87 5.90
CA VAL A 10 7.73 -1.19 4.68
C VAL A 10 8.75 -0.17 4.18
N GLY A 11 8.66 0.19 2.91
CA GLY A 11 9.53 1.19 2.31
C GLY A 11 9.26 1.38 0.83
N GLY A 12 9.86 2.44 0.27
CA GLY A 12 9.77 2.76 -1.14
C GLY A 12 10.51 1.76 -2.04
N ILE A 13 10.45 1.99 -3.36
CA ILE A 13 10.98 1.09 -4.38
C ILE A 13 12.48 0.80 -4.23
N LEU A 14 13.28 1.82 -3.82
CA LEU A 14 14.71 1.63 -3.60
C LEU A 14 15.00 0.72 -2.42
N ALA A 15 14.35 0.95 -1.28
CA ALA A 15 14.53 0.15 -0.07
C ALA A 15 14.14 -1.32 -0.32
N ASN A 16 13.01 -1.56 -0.99
CA ASN A 16 12.56 -2.89 -1.38
C ASN A 16 13.59 -3.60 -2.28
N ASN A 17 14.13 -2.90 -3.28
CA ASN A 17 15.11 -3.47 -4.19
C ASN A 17 16.47 -3.73 -3.55
N GLN A 18 16.86 -2.92 -2.56
CA GLN A 18 18.14 -3.01 -1.88
C GLN A 18 18.14 -4.05 -0.76
N TYR A 19 17.07 -4.12 0.03
CA TYR A 19 16.96 -4.97 1.23
C TYR A 19 15.99 -6.14 1.02
N ARG A 20 16.15 -6.85 -0.11
CA ARG A 20 15.22 -7.89 -0.56
C ARG A 20 15.04 -9.02 0.47
N ALA A 21 16.12 -9.49 1.07
CA ALA A 21 16.09 -10.57 2.04
C ALA A 21 15.36 -10.15 3.32
N GLU A 22 15.68 -8.96 3.83
CA GLU A 22 15.07 -8.42 5.05
C GLU A 22 13.57 -8.11 4.86
N PHE A 23 13.18 -7.58 3.68
CA PHE A 23 11.76 -7.34 3.39
C PHE A 23 10.95 -8.63 3.31
N LEU A 24 11.54 -9.73 2.81
CA LEU A 24 10.91 -11.04 2.81
C LEU A 24 10.88 -11.64 4.22
N TYR A 25 12.04 -11.78 4.84
CA TYR A 25 12.20 -12.49 6.11
C TYR A 25 11.46 -11.82 7.26
N ASP A 26 11.69 -10.51 7.47
CA ASP A 26 11.09 -9.80 8.60
C ASP A 26 9.56 -9.81 8.52
N ASN A 27 8.99 -9.58 7.33
CA ASN A 27 7.54 -9.62 7.15
C ASN A 27 6.97 -11.02 7.35
N LEU A 28 7.59 -12.07 6.79
CA LEU A 28 7.17 -13.45 7.02
C LEU A 28 7.17 -13.79 8.51
N MET A 29 8.21 -13.40 9.25
CA MET A 29 8.30 -13.68 10.69
C MET A 29 7.25 -12.91 11.49
N ILE A 30 7.00 -11.64 11.18
CA ILE A 30 5.94 -10.85 11.83
C ILE A 30 4.58 -11.51 11.60
N GLU A 31 4.25 -11.80 10.36
CA GLU A 31 2.95 -12.33 9.97
C GLU A 31 2.72 -13.73 10.52
N ALA A 32 3.67 -14.64 10.34
CA ALA A 32 3.56 -16.02 10.81
C ALA A 32 3.41 -16.08 12.34
N ASN A 33 4.24 -15.33 13.07
CA ASN A 33 4.20 -15.35 14.53
C ASN A 33 2.90 -14.76 15.09
N VAL A 34 2.43 -13.61 14.58
CA VAL A 34 1.24 -12.96 15.11
C VAL A 34 -0.02 -13.74 14.74
N ILE A 35 -0.14 -14.22 13.50
CA ILE A 35 -1.31 -15.01 13.06
C ILE A 35 -1.37 -16.33 13.84
N HIS A 36 -0.24 -17.03 13.96
CA HIS A 36 -0.20 -18.30 14.72
C HIS A 36 -0.48 -18.08 16.21
N ALA A 37 0.13 -17.08 16.85
CA ALA A 37 -0.14 -16.76 18.25
C ALA A 37 -1.62 -16.37 18.47
N SER A 38 -2.24 -15.67 17.52
CA SER A 38 -3.66 -15.33 17.57
C SER A 38 -4.54 -16.58 17.57
N PHE A 39 -4.20 -17.60 16.79
CA PHE A 39 -4.86 -18.89 16.82
C PHE A 39 -4.68 -19.59 18.18
N LEU A 40 -3.44 -19.71 18.66
CA LEU A 40 -3.13 -20.41 19.92
C LEU A 40 -3.81 -19.77 21.14
N THR A 41 -4.00 -18.45 21.12
CA THR A 41 -4.61 -17.70 22.23
C THR A 41 -6.11 -17.48 22.07
N GLY A 42 -6.74 -18.08 21.05
CA GLY A 42 -8.18 -17.99 20.83
C GLY A 42 -8.67 -16.58 20.52
N VAL A 43 -7.92 -15.83 19.68
CA VAL A 43 -8.35 -14.52 19.21
C VAL A 43 -9.66 -14.66 18.45
N GLU A 44 -10.64 -13.87 18.80
CA GLU A 44 -12.00 -13.91 18.25
C GLU A 44 -12.05 -13.48 16.78
N LYS A 45 -11.33 -12.42 16.45
CA LYS A 45 -11.19 -11.95 15.06
C LYS A 45 -9.85 -11.26 14.85
N LEU A 46 -9.22 -11.51 13.70
CA LEU A 46 -7.99 -10.87 13.27
C LEU A 46 -8.19 -10.23 11.90
N LEU A 47 -7.76 -8.97 11.75
CA LEU A 47 -7.59 -8.29 10.48
C LEU A 47 -6.10 -8.20 10.13
N PHE A 48 -5.70 -8.82 9.03
CA PHE A 48 -4.37 -8.71 8.44
C PHE A 48 -4.35 -7.64 7.35
N LEU A 49 -3.45 -6.67 7.47
CA LEU A 49 -3.20 -5.69 6.42
C LEU A 49 -2.15 -6.20 5.43
N GLY A 50 -2.61 -6.53 4.23
CA GLY A 50 -1.76 -6.85 3.09
C GLY A 50 -1.25 -5.59 2.38
N SER A 51 -1.13 -5.67 1.07
CA SER A 51 -0.68 -4.54 0.23
C SER A 51 -1.12 -4.75 -1.22
N SER A 52 -1.39 -3.69 -1.95
CA SER A 52 -1.64 -3.74 -3.39
C SER A 52 -0.45 -4.25 -4.24
N CYS A 53 0.72 -4.45 -3.63
CA CYS A 53 1.89 -5.06 -4.28
C CYS A 53 1.71 -6.55 -4.62
N ILE A 54 0.72 -7.22 -4.02
CA ILE A 54 0.43 -8.65 -4.26
C ILE A 54 -0.08 -8.94 -5.67
N TYR A 55 -0.55 -7.93 -6.37
CA TYR A 55 -1.10 -8.11 -7.71
C TYR A 55 -0.02 -8.19 -8.78
N PRO A 56 -0.25 -9.00 -9.83
CA PRO A 56 0.66 -9.05 -10.97
C PRO A 56 0.91 -7.67 -11.57
N LYS A 57 2.16 -7.44 -12.02
CA LYS A 57 2.58 -6.16 -12.62
C LYS A 57 1.69 -5.68 -13.75
N HIS A 58 1.17 -6.62 -14.54
CA HIS A 58 0.35 -6.37 -15.73
C HIS A 58 -1.09 -6.89 -15.58
N ALA A 59 -1.58 -7.01 -14.33
CA ALA A 59 -2.97 -7.37 -14.11
C ALA A 59 -3.94 -6.36 -14.76
N PRO A 60 -5.10 -6.84 -15.27
CA PRO A 60 -6.16 -5.95 -15.75
C PRO A 60 -6.56 -4.92 -14.69
N GLN A 61 -6.92 -3.72 -15.14
CA GLN A 61 -7.29 -2.61 -14.26
C GLN A 61 -8.79 -2.29 -14.38
N PRO A 62 -9.50 -1.98 -13.30
CA PRO A 62 -9.01 -1.94 -11.91
C PRO A 62 -8.64 -3.33 -11.38
N LEU A 63 -7.74 -3.37 -10.37
CA LEU A 63 -7.23 -4.61 -9.77
C LEU A 63 -8.32 -5.28 -8.95
N LYS A 64 -8.75 -6.46 -9.38
CA LYS A 64 -9.73 -7.31 -8.67
C LYS A 64 -9.03 -8.34 -7.79
N GLU A 65 -9.69 -8.76 -6.72
CA GLU A 65 -9.16 -9.77 -5.79
C GLU A 65 -8.80 -11.08 -6.50
N GLU A 66 -9.54 -11.46 -7.54
CA GLU A 66 -9.31 -12.67 -8.34
C GLU A 66 -8.01 -12.61 -9.17
N SER A 67 -7.39 -11.44 -9.30
CA SER A 67 -6.11 -11.28 -10.00
C SER A 67 -4.91 -11.76 -9.18
N LEU A 68 -5.09 -12.12 -7.91
CA LEU A 68 -4.01 -12.66 -7.09
C LEU A 68 -3.44 -13.94 -7.71
N LEU A 69 -2.10 -13.99 -7.85
CA LEU A 69 -1.35 -15.15 -8.39
C LEU A 69 -1.65 -15.50 -9.87
N THR A 70 -2.20 -14.59 -10.66
CA THR A 70 -2.47 -14.83 -12.09
C THR A 70 -1.33 -14.44 -13.02
N GLY A 71 -0.22 -13.91 -12.50
CA GLY A 71 0.94 -13.49 -13.29
C GLY A 71 2.12 -13.07 -12.43
N LEU A 72 3.18 -12.59 -13.10
CA LEU A 72 4.43 -12.17 -12.44
C LEU A 72 4.25 -10.87 -11.66
N LEU A 73 4.86 -10.82 -10.49
CA LEU A 73 4.90 -9.64 -9.62
C LEU A 73 5.85 -8.55 -10.17
N GLU A 74 5.79 -7.36 -9.61
CA GLU A 74 6.78 -6.31 -9.89
C GLU A 74 8.11 -6.69 -9.23
N GLU A 75 9.17 -6.84 -10.03
CA GLU A 75 10.45 -7.39 -9.62
C GLU A 75 11.09 -6.65 -8.43
N THR A 76 10.97 -5.32 -8.39
CA THR A 76 11.62 -4.50 -7.35
C THR A 76 11.05 -4.71 -5.96
N ASN A 77 9.79 -5.13 -5.83
CA ASN A 77 9.11 -5.37 -4.55
C ASN A 77 8.57 -6.80 -4.39
N GLU A 78 8.94 -7.71 -5.29
CA GLU A 78 8.51 -9.10 -5.27
C GLU A 78 8.70 -9.79 -3.90
N PRO A 79 9.86 -9.67 -3.20
CA PRO A 79 10.04 -10.31 -1.90
C PRO A 79 9.03 -9.84 -0.85
N TYR A 80 8.74 -8.55 -0.80
CA TYR A 80 7.70 -7.99 0.07
C TYR A 80 6.30 -8.50 -0.31
N ALA A 81 6.00 -8.50 -1.61
CA ALA A 81 4.72 -8.98 -2.11
C ALA A 81 4.50 -10.47 -1.78
N ILE A 82 5.54 -11.32 -1.92
CA ILE A 82 5.48 -12.74 -1.55
C ILE A 82 5.17 -12.90 -0.06
N ALA A 83 5.82 -12.14 0.82
CA ALA A 83 5.50 -12.16 2.25
C ALA A 83 4.02 -11.82 2.46
N LYS A 84 3.52 -10.73 1.90
CA LYS A 84 2.12 -10.32 2.03
C LYS A 84 1.13 -11.37 1.49
N ILE A 85 1.45 -12.03 0.38
CA ILE A 85 0.68 -13.16 -0.14
C ILE A 85 0.67 -14.33 0.87
N ALA A 86 1.81 -14.64 1.46
CA ALA A 86 1.91 -15.71 2.47
C ALA A 86 1.02 -15.41 3.68
N GLY A 87 1.00 -14.18 4.19
CA GLY A 87 0.11 -13.76 5.28
C GLY A 87 -1.37 -13.91 4.95
N ILE A 88 -1.79 -13.51 3.72
CA ILE A 88 -3.16 -13.72 3.24
C ILE A 88 -3.50 -15.23 3.25
N LYS A 89 -2.64 -16.04 2.62
CA LYS A 89 -2.86 -17.49 2.53
C LYS A 89 -2.84 -18.17 3.89
N LEU A 90 -2.06 -17.66 4.82
CA LEU A 90 -2.05 -18.15 6.20
C LEU A 90 -3.39 -17.85 6.89
N CYS A 91 -3.93 -16.65 6.79
CA CYS A 91 -5.27 -16.31 7.30
C CYS A 91 -6.36 -17.21 6.69
N GLU A 92 -6.32 -17.42 5.36
CA GLU A 92 -7.24 -18.31 4.65
C GLU A 92 -7.13 -19.77 5.14
N ALA A 93 -5.90 -20.26 5.36
CA ALA A 93 -5.64 -21.61 5.84
C ALA A 93 -6.18 -21.83 7.25
N TYR A 94 -5.92 -20.91 8.19
CA TYR A 94 -6.47 -20.97 9.55
C TYR A 94 -8.01 -20.90 9.57
N ARG A 95 -8.57 -20.09 8.68
CA ARG A 95 -10.02 -20.02 8.53
C ARG A 95 -10.60 -21.35 8.04
N SER A 96 -10.03 -21.92 6.98
CA SER A 96 -10.50 -23.17 6.37
C SER A 96 -10.32 -24.37 7.28
N GLN A 97 -9.19 -24.47 7.97
CA GLN A 97 -8.83 -25.63 8.76
C GLN A 97 -9.44 -25.62 10.18
N TYR A 98 -9.50 -24.45 10.81
CA TYR A 98 -9.85 -24.30 12.22
C TYR A 98 -11.06 -23.41 12.46
N GLY A 99 -11.69 -22.85 11.43
CA GLY A 99 -12.83 -21.94 11.56
C GLY A 99 -12.49 -20.57 12.15
N CYS A 100 -11.21 -20.18 12.16
CA CYS A 100 -10.78 -18.88 12.67
C CYS A 100 -11.41 -17.73 11.87
N ASN A 101 -11.90 -16.69 12.56
CA ASN A 101 -12.37 -15.47 11.88
C ASN A 101 -11.21 -14.52 11.57
N PHE A 102 -10.29 -14.97 10.73
CA PHE A 102 -9.16 -14.19 10.25
C PHE A 102 -9.48 -13.66 8.87
N ILE A 103 -9.49 -12.35 8.73
CA ILE A 103 -9.78 -11.62 7.49
C ILE A 103 -8.56 -10.84 7.03
N SER A 104 -8.49 -10.52 5.73
CA SER A 104 -7.39 -9.76 5.15
C SER A 104 -7.93 -8.59 4.32
N ALA A 105 -7.32 -7.42 4.45
CA ALA A 105 -7.61 -6.24 3.66
C ALA A 105 -6.39 -5.78 2.88
N MET A 106 -6.62 -5.38 1.61
CA MET A 106 -5.57 -4.92 0.68
C MET A 106 -5.67 -3.42 0.49
N PRO A 107 -4.97 -2.62 1.30
CA PRO A 107 -4.98 -1.17 1.13
C PRO A 107 -4.19 -0.75 -0.13
N THR A 108 -4.64 0.36 -0.73
CA THR A 108 -3.89 1.12 -1.72
C THR A 108 -2.74 1.90 -1.08
N ASN A 109 -2.08 2.84 -1.80
CA ASN A 109 -1.01 3.64 -1.22
C ASN A 109 -1.59 4.61 -0.18
N LEU A 110 -1.03 4.56 1.01
CA LEU A 110 -1.48 5.40 2.13
C LEU A 110 -0.67 6.68 2.23
N TYR A 111 -1.29 7.72 2.76
CA TYR A 111 -0.65 8.97 3.15
C TYR A 111 -1.33 9.54 4.40
N GLY A 112 -0.63 10.38 5.13
CA GLY A 112 -1.20 11.07 6.29
C GLY A 112 -0.16 11.59 7.26
N PRO A 113 -0.59 12.09 8.42
CA PRO A 113 0.31 12.52 9.50
C PRO A 113 1.24 11.39 9.96
N ASN A 114 2.45 11.76 10.37
CA ASN A 114 3.50 10.85 10.87
C ASN A 114 4.06 9.87 9.81
N ASP A 115 3.87 10.15 8.52
CA ASP A 115 4.49 9.36 7.45
C ASP A 115 6.03 9.45 7.49
N ASN A 116 6.69 8.52 6.79
CA ASN A 116 8.13 8.54 6.63
C ASN A 116 8.54 9.50 5.51
N TYR A 117 9.26 10.57 5.84
CA TYR A 117 9.75 11.58 4.88
C TYR A 117 11.21 11.36 4.44
N ASP A 118 11.82 10.21 4.71
CA ASP A 118 13.18 9.90 4.24
C ASP A 118 13.25 9.88 2.71
N LEU A 119 14.23 10.58 2.12
CA LEU A 119 14.32 10.75 0.67
C LEU A 119 14.69 9.48 -0.09
N GLN A 120 15.27 8.48 0.58
CA GLN A 120 15.69 7.21 -0.03
C GLN A 120 14.74 6.06 0.29
N GLY A 121 14.18 6.05 1.49
CA GLY A 121 13.36 4.96 2.00
C GLY A 121 11.85 5.19 1.94
N SER A 122 11.38 6.43 1.76
CA SER A 122 9.95 6.74 1.79
C SER A 122 9.23 6.44 0.47
N HIS A 123 7.91 6.42 0.55
CA HIS A 123 7.04 6.37 -0.62
C HIS A 123 7.02 7.72 -1.37
N VAL A 124 6.49 7.69 -2.61
CA VAL A 124 6.57 8.82 -3.54
C VAL A 124 5.93 10.11 -3.00
N LEU A 125 4.76 10.04 -2.36
CA LEU A 125 4.04 11.22 -1.90
C LEU A 125 4.82 11.98 -0.80
N PRO A 126 5.22 11.34 0.33
CA PRO A 126 6.01 12.02 1.35
C PRO A 126 7.38 12.47 0.84
N ALA A 127 8.03 11.70 -0.07
CA ALA A 127 9.28 12.12 -0.69
C ALA A 127 9.12 13.41 -1.51
N LEU A 128 8.05 13.54 -2.28
CA LEU A 128 7.75 14.74 -3.05
C LEU A 128 7.44 15.94 -2.14
N ILE A 129 6.64 15.76 -1.10
CA ILE A 129 6.38 16.83 -0.12
C ILE A 129 7.70 17.36 0.44
N ARG A 130 8.57 16.48 0.91
CA ARG A 130 9.87 16.88 1.45
C ARG A 130 10.75 17.57 0.42
N LYS A 131 10.85 17.02 -0.79
CA LYS A 131 11.66 17.62 -1.87
C LYS A 131 11.23 19.06 -2.20
N PHE A 132 9.94 19.29 -2.39
CA PHE A 132 9.41 20.62 -2.69
C PHE A 132 9.57 21.59 -1.52
N HIS A 133 9.31 21.12 -0.29
CA HIS A 133 9.48 21.93 0.91
C HIS A 133 10.95 22.38 1.08
N GLU A 134 11.90 21.46 0.99
CA GLU A 134 13.33 21.76 1.12
C GLU A 134 13.83 22.64 -0.03
N ALA A 135 13.39 22.38 -1.27
CA ALA A 135 13.76 23.19 -2.43
C ALA A 135 13.29 24.64 -2.28
N LYS A 136 12.03 24.85 -1.84
CA LYS A 136 11.52 26.18 -1.53
C LYS A 136 12.33 26.86 -0.43
N LYS A 137 12.60 26.17 0.68
CA LYS A 137 13.34 26.73 1.82
C LYS A 137 14.78 27.12 1.46
N ARG A 138 15.42 26.40 0.53
CA ARG A 138 16.82 26.61 0.11
C ARG A 138 16.96 27.45 -1.14
N GLY A 139 15.86 27.87 -1.79
CA GLY A 139 15.88 28.61 -3.04
C GLY A 139 16.46 27.82 -4.24
N ILE A 140 16.28 26.48 -4.22
CA ILE A 140 16.75 25.62 -5.31
C ILE A 140 15.83 25.82 -6.52
N SER A 141 16.41 25.96 -7.72
CA SER A 141 15.68 26.31 -8.94
C SER A 141 14.88 25.14 -9.54
N GLU A 142 15.23 23.88 -9.21
CA GLU A 142 14.57 22.71 -9.77
C GLU A 142 14.45 21.56 -8.75
N VAL A 143 13.38 20.78 -8.87
CA VAL A 143 13.17 19.53 -8.14
C VAL A 143 13.17 18.37 -9.13
N VAL A 144 14.09 17.43 -8.91
CA VAL A 144 14.21 16.22 -9.75
C VAL A 144 13.21 15.17 -9.28
N MET A 145 12.28 14.81 -10.16
CA MET A 145 11.34 13.70 -9.99
C MET A 145 11.92 12.43 -10.64
N TRP A 146 11.78 11.30 -9.97
CA TRP A 146 12.23 10.01 -10.50
C TRP A 146 11.27 9.47 -11.55
N GLY A 147 11.83 8.92 -12.63
CA GLY A 147 11.07 8.35 -13.73
C GLY A 147 10.36 9.39 -14.59
N SER A 148 9.41 8.93 -15.39
CA SER A 148 8.68 9.77 -16.37
C SER A 148 7.55 10.61 -15.76
N GLY A 149 7.07 10.24 -14.58
CA GLY A 149 5.86 10.84 -13.98
C GLY A 149 4.54 10.33 -14.54
N THR A 150 4.56 9.46 -15.57
CA THR A 150 3.34 8.95 -16.22
C THR A 150 2.60 7.86 -15.44
N PRO A 151 3.22 7.05 -14.53
CA PRO A 151 2.48 6.04 -13.80
C PRO A 151 1.32 6.62 -12.99
N LEU A 152 0.20 5.90 -13.01
CA LEU A 152 -1.00 6.24 -12.27
C LEU A 152 -1.00 5.52 -10.91
N ARG A 153 -1.37 6.24 -9.87
CA ARG A 153 -1.47 5.71 -8.50
C ARG A 153 -2.74 6.20 -7.84
N GLU A 154 -3.27 5.33 -7.03
CA GLU A 154 -4.34 5.61 -6.10
C GLU A 154 -3.74 5.91 -4.73
N PHE A 155 -4.28 6.92 -4.05
CA PHE A 155 -3.88 7.30 -2.70
C PHE A 155 -5.10 7.37 -1.79
N MET A 156 -4.93 6.96 -0.53
CA MET A 156 -5.98 7.02 0.48
C MET A 156 -5.41 7.53 1.80
N HIS A 157 -6.16 8.40 2.47
CA HIS A 157 -5.76 8.92 3.78
C HIS A 157 -5.75 7.79 4.82
N VAL A 158 -4.78 7.84 5.73
CA VAL A 158 -4.60 6.80 6.76
C VAL A 158 -5.81 6.68 7.70
N ASP A 159 -6.52 7.79 7.95
CA ASP A 159 -7.73 7.77 8.78
C ASP A 159 -8.89 7.04 8.09
N ASP A 160 -9.03 7.15 6.76
CA ASP A 160 -9.99 6.33 6.01
C ASP A 160 -9.63 4.83 6.07
N LEU A 161 -8.34 4.47 6.04
CA LEU A 161 -7.96 3.06 6.27
C LEU A 161 -8.28 2.60 7.68
N ALA A 162 -8.07 3.43 8.69
CA ALA A 162 -8.42 3.10 10.07
C ALA A 162 -9.93 2.88 10.22
N ASP A 163 -10.75 3.75 9.64
CA ASP A 163 -12.21 3.62 9.63
C ASP A 163 -12.65 2.36 8.85
N ALA A 164 -12.09 2.13 7.65
CA ALA A 164 -12.35 0.90 6.89
C ALA A 164 -12.00 -0.37 7.68
N SER A 165 -10.89 -0.34 8.41
CA SER A 165 -10.45 -1.47 9.23
C SER A 165 -11.43 -1.75 10.36
N LEU A 166 -11.95 -0.73 11.05
CA LEU A 166 -13.00 -0.87 12.05
C LEU A 166 -14.29 -1.39 11.44
N PHE A 167 -14.70 -0.83 10.29
CA PHE A 167 -15.88 -1.27 9.55
C PHE A 167 -15.79 -2.77 9.18
N LEU A 168 -14.66 -3.20 8.62
CA LEU A 168 -14.44 -4.60 8.24
C LEU A 168 -14.42 -5.54 9.45
N MET A 169 -13.86 -5.10 10.57
CA MET A 169 -13.90 -5.88 11.80
C MET A 169 -15.32 -6.08 12.33
N GLN A 170 -16.24 -5.16 12.06
CA GLN A 170 -17.64 -5.25 12.49
C GLN A 170 -18.52 -5.99 11.48
N HIS A 171 -18.29 -5.83 10.18
CA HIS A 171 -19.25 -6.20 9.14
C HIS A 171 -18.78 -7.26 8.15
N TYR A 172 -17.48 -7.56 8.06
CA TYR A 172 -16.93 -8.49 7.06
C TYR A 172 -16.43 -9.79 7.70
N ASN A 173 -17.02 -10.93 7.30
CA ASN A 173 -16.67 -12.25 7.81
C ASN A 173 -16.45 -13.28 6.68
N GLU A 174 -16.30 -12.82 5.44
CA GLU A 174 -16.16 -13.69 4.29
C GLU A 174 -14.75 -14.31 4.18
N ALA A 175 -14.64 -15.38 3.43
CA ALA A 175 -13.36 -15.98 3.06
C ALA A 175 -12.64 -15.12 2.03
N GLY A 176 -11.31 -15.27 1.95
CA GLY A 176 -10.47 -14.49 1.05
C GLY A 176 -10.07 -13.15 1.66
N PHE A 177 -9.85 -12.18 0.77
CA PHE A 177 -9.47 -10.83 1.18
C PHE A 177 -10.30 -9.78 0.41
N ILE A 178 -10.25 -8.54 0.86
CA ILE A 178 -11.01 -7.43 0.29
C ILE A 178 -10.11 -6.24 -0.01
N ASN A 179 -10.29 -5.65 -1.17
CA ASN A 179 -9.61 -4.41 -1.56
C ASN A 179 -10.14 -3.21 -0.77
N VAL A 180 -9.22 -2.33 -0.40
CA VAL A 180 -9.53 -1.08 0.31
C VAL A 180 -8.80 0.07 -0.37
N GLY A 181 -9.55 0.87 -1.12
CA GLY A 181 -9.03 2.01 -1.88
C GLY A 181 -9.98 3.20 -1.90
N SER A 182 -9.50 4.32 -2.42
CA SER A 182 -10.30 5.54 -2.60
C SER A 182 -11.19 5.47 -3.86
N GLY A 183 -10.76 4.73 -4.87
CA GLY A 183 -11.38 4.70 -6.19
C GLY A 183 -10.88 5.79 -7.15
N ASP A 184 -10.04 6.71 -6.68
CA ASP A 184 -9.49 7.82 -7.47
C ASP A 184 -8.01 7.60 -7.77
N GLU A 185 -7.60 7.90 -8.98
CA GLU A 185 -6.19 7.78 -9.39
C GLU A 185 -5.65 9.11 -9.94
N ILE A 186 -4.35 9.31 -9.77
CA ILE A 186 -3.62 10.48 -10.23
C ILE A 186 -2.27 10.04 -10.79
N SER A 187 -1.76 10.71 -11.83
CA SER A 187 -0.39 10.49 -12.29
C SER A 187 0.61 11.07 -11.28
N ILE A 188 1.81 10.50 -11.26
CA ILE A 188 2.89 11.01 -10.39
C ILE A 188 3.26 12.44 -10.75
N LEU A 189 3.15 12.82 -12.03
CA LEU A 189 3.40 14.21 -12.46
C LEU A 189 2.31 15.17 -11.92
N GLU A 190 1.03 14.81 -12.06
CA GLU A 190 -0.07 15.64 -11.52
C GLU A 190 0.02 15.75 -10.00
N LEU A 191 0.36 14.66 -9.30
CA LEU A 191 0.64 14.68 -7.86
C LEU A 191 1.77 15.65 -7.52
N ALA A 192 2.87 15.59 -8.26
CA ALA A 192 4.00 16.51 -8.06
C ALA A 192 3.61 17.98 -8.30
N GLN A 193 2.79 18.26 -9.34
CA GLN A 193 2.26 19.58 -9.60
C GLN A 193 1.33 20.08 -8.51
N MET A 194 0.46 19.21 -7.99
CA MET A 194 -0.42 19.50 -6.85
C MET A 194 0.38 19.87 -5.61
N ILE A 195 1.37 19.05 -5.23
CA ILE A 195 2.23 19.30 -4.07
C ILE A 195 3.04 20.58 -4.27
N LYS A 196 3.62 20.80 -5.46
CA LYS A 196 4.33 22.04 -5.83
C LYS A 196 3.46 23.28 -5.57
N LYS A 197 2.20 23.24 -6.00
CA LYS A 197 1.23 24.32 -5.81
C LYS A 197 0.91 24.56 -4.33
N ILE A 198 0.63 23.48 -3.57
CA ILE A 198 0.27 23.57 -2.14
C ILE A 198 1.47 24.10 -1.32
N VAL A 199 2.67 23.62 -1.61
CA VAL A 199 3.90 24.09 -0.96
C VAL A 199 4.24 25.55 -1.36
N GLY A 200 3.74 26.01 -2.52
CA GLY A 200 4.06 27.33 -3.10
C GLY A 200 5.52 27.38 -3.56
N TYR A 201 5.99 26.31 -4.22
CA TYR A 201 7.31 26.26 -4.85
C TYR A 201 7.22 26.74 -6.30
N GLU A 202 8.08 27.67 -6.71
CA GLU A 202 8.03 28.30 -8.04
C GLU A 202 9.02 27.74 -9.05
N GLY A 203 10.04 26.97 -8.59
CA GLY A 203 11.06 26.37 -9.46
C GLY A 203 10.53 25.31 -10.42
N ALA A 204 11.39 24.77 -11.27
CA ALA A 204 11.04 23.76 -12.26
C ALA A 204 10.88 22.34 -11.65
N ILE A 205 10.11 21.48 -12.33
CA ILE A 205 10.13 20.03 -12.12
C ILE A 205 10.92 19.43 -13.29
N THR A 206 11.94 18.65 -12.97
CA THR A 206 12.74 17.91 -13.95
C THR A 206 12.65 16.42 -13.70
N HIS A 207 13.07 15.58 -14.63
CA HIS A 207 12.90 14.15 -14.61
C HIS A 207 14.24 13.42 -14.63
N ASP A 208 14.41 12.42 -13.77
CA ASP A 208 15.51 11.45 -13.83
C ASP A 208 15.01 10.13 -14.41
N SER A 209 15.16 9.95 -15.72
CA SER A 209 14.73 8.73 -16.42
C SER A 209 15.58 7.49 -16.12
N SER A 210 16.73 7.65 -15.43
CA SER A 210 17.53 6.51 -14.96
C SER A 210 16.86 5.73 -13.83
N LYS A 211 15.86 6.31 -13.18
CA LYS A 211 15.11 5.68 -12.08
C LYS A 211 13.88 4.94 -12.61
N PRO A 212 13.53 3.80 -11.99
CA PRO A 212 12.41 2.98 -12.44
C PRO A 212 11.06 3.67 -12.21
N ASN A 213 10.13 3.46 -13.14
CA ASN A 213 8.73 3.89 -13.02
C ASN A 213 7.89 2.99 -12.09
N GLY A 214 8.31 1.72 -11.90
CA GLY A 214 7.50 0.71 -11.24
C GLY A 214 6.31 0.25 -12.09
N THR A 215 5.25 -0.23 -11.45
CA THR A 215 4.01 -0.67 -12.11
C THR A 215 3.34 0.51 -12.82
N PRO A 216 2.90 0.38 -14.09
CA PRO A 216 2.31 1.49 -14.85
C PRO A 216 1.04 2.07 -14.24
N ARG A 217 0.15 1.23 -13.71
CA ARG A 217 -1.12 1.63 -13.09
C ARG A 217 -1.46 0.74 -11.90
N LYS A 218 -2.00 1.33 -10.85
CA LYS A 218 -2.51 0.64 -9.65
C LYS A 218 -3.78 1.34 -9.18
N LEU A 219 -4.92 0.86 -9.66
CA LEU A 219 -6.25 1.26 -9.19
C LEU A 219 -6.93 0.01 -8.62
N MET A 220 -7.42 0.08 -7.40
CA MET A 220 -8.13 -1.03 -6.76
C MET A 220 -9.58 -1.08 -7.22
N ASP A 221 -10.09 -2.28 -7.48
CA ASP A 221 -11.54 -2.48 -7.60
C ASP A 221 -12.16 -2.51 -6.19
N ASN A 222 -12.93 -1.50 -5.85
CA ASN A 222 -13.58 -1.34 -4.56
C ASN A 222 -15.03 -1.81 -4.54
N THR A 223 -15.48 -2.51 -5.58
CA THR A 223 -16.89 -2.92 -5.74
C THR A 223 -17.39 -3.70 -4.52
N ARG A 224 -16.62 -4.66 -4.02
CA ARG A 224 -17.01 -5.48 -2.85
C ARG A 224 -17.16 -4.63 -1.59
N LEU A 225 -16.20 -3.73 -1.33
CA LEU A 225 -16.25 -2.85 -0.16
C LEU A 225 -17.40 -1.85 -0.24
N THR A 226 -17.65 -1.31 -1.44
CA THR A 226 -18.79 -0.40 -1.68
C THR A 226 -20.14 -1.11 -1.49
N GLN A 227 -20.26 -2.35 -1.93
CA GLN A 227 -21.47 -3.16 -1.73
C GLN A 227 -21.74 -3.47 -0.25
N LEU A 228 -20.71 -3.55 0.58
CA LEU A 228 -20.84 -3.65 2.04
C LEU A 228 -21.30 -2.34 2.68
N GLY A 229 -21.25 -1.22 1.96
CA GLY A 229 -21.71 0.09 2.43
C GLY A 229 -20.59 1.04 2.89
N TRP A 230 -19.32 0.73 2.65
CA TRP A 230 -18.21 1.62 3.00
C TRP A 230 -17.62 2.34 1.78
N LYS A 231 -17.23 3.60 1.97
CA LYS A 231 -16.47 4.42 1.02
C LYS A 231 -15.53 5.36 1.75
N SER A 232 -14.39 5.67 1.12
CA SER A 232 -13.50 6.73 1.59
C SER A 232 -14.20 8.10 1.59
N THR A 233 -13.81 8.96 2.51
CA THR A 233 -14.42 10.30 2.70
C THR A 233 -13.41 11.43 2.54
N ILE A 234 -12.11 11.14 2.68
CA ILE A 234 -11.04 12.15 2.63
C ILE A 234 -10.45 12.15 1.22
N THR A 235 -10.56 13.28 0.55
CA THR A 235 -9.95 13.50 -0.77
C THR A 235 -8.46 13.83 -0.66
N LEU A 236 -7.70 13.50 -1.72
CA LEU A 236 -6.28 13.83 -1.83
C LEU A 236 -6.04 15.34 -1.91
#